data_9eb80694a2fca5a18de8ca20cb7b6550
#
_entry.id   9eb80694a2fca5a18de8ca20cb7b6550
#
_cell.length_a   1.000
_cell.length_b   1.000
_cell.length_c   1.000
_cell.angle_alpha   90.00
_cell.angle_beta   90.00
_cell.angle_gamma   90.00
#
_symmetry.space_group_name_H-M   'P 1'
#
loop_
_entity.id
_entity.type
_entity.pdbx_description
1 polymer ?
#
loop_
_entity_poly.entity_id
_entity_poly.type
_entity_poly.pdbx_seq_one_letter_code
_entity_poly.pdbx_strand_id
1 'polypeptide(L)'
;MHCLFCQHSDTRVIDSRVSDDGATIRRRRECEACGERFSTLETIELKLPVIVKSDGRREHFDARKLRGGFDRALQKRPVSEEQIEAAVRAVVHQSRMTAERELPSRRVGEFVMAELRKLDHVGYVRFASVYRSFEDVADFREELDRLERDLPGEGQLPLLRKDETAAERASGKHAAKQRGEPK
;
A
#
# COMPACT_ATOMS: atom_id res chain seq x y z
N MET A 1 -35.98 -3.98 4.64
CA MET A 1 -35.37 -2.81 5.33
C MET A 1 -36.46 -1.78 5.57
N HIS A 2 -36.58 -1.25 6.79
CA HIS A 2 -37.61 -0.29 7.14
C HIS A 2 -37.41 1.05 6.44
N CYS A 3 -38.53 1.70 6.11
CA CYS A 3 -38.51 3.05 5.58
C CYS A 3 -38.10 4.05 6.67
N LEU A 4 -37.19 4.98 6.37
CA LEU A 4 -36.74 5.99 7.33
C LEU A 4 -37.80 7.08 7.61
N PHE A 5 -38.78 7.23 6.73
CA PHE A 5 -39.81 8.28 6.82
C PHE A 5 -41.07 7.83 7.52
N CYS A 6 -41.59 6.64 7.17
CA CYS A 6 -42.86 6.16 7.71
C CYS A 6 -42.75 4.86 8.53
N GLN A 7 -41.54 4.33 8.71
CA GLN A 7 -41.27 3.10 9.48
C GLN A 7 -41.90 1.82 8.88
N HIS A 8 -42.49 1.88 7.68
CA HIS A 8 -43.02 0.69 7.01
C HIS A 8 -41.91 -0.36 6.80
N SER A 9 -42.27 -1.64 7.02
CA SER A 9 -41.28 -2.76 7.03
C SER A 9 -40.62 -3.02 5.66
N ASP A 10 -41.36 -2.72 4.58
CA ASP A 10 -40.98 -3.14 3.25
C ASP A 10 -40.60 -1.98 2.33
N THR A 11 -39.49 -2.16 1.63
CA THR A 11 -39.03 -1.23 0.62
C THR A 11 -38.48 -2.02 -0.57
N ARG A 12 -38.82 -1.63 -1.78
CA ARG A 12 -38.31 -2.27 -3.01
C ARG A 12 -37.06 -1.56 -3.51
N VAL A 13 -36.18 -2.31 -4.15
CA VAL A 13 -35.01 -1.77 -4.86
C VAL A 13 -35.42 -1.40 -6.28
N ILE A 14 -35.22 -0.15 -6.66
CA ILE A 14 -35.58 0.37 -7.98
C ILE A 14 -34.36 0.53 -8.90
N ASP A 15 -33.16 0.68 -8.32
CA ASP A 15 -31.88 0.77 -9.06
C ASP A 15 -30.73 0.23 -8.22
N SER A 16 -29.73 -0.36 -8.84
CA SER A 16 -28.50 -0.85 -8.19
C SER A 16 -27.30 -0.52 -9.08
N ARG A 17 -26.29 0.11 -8.49
CA ARG A 17 -25.02 0.44 -9.17
C ARG A 17 -23.86 0.01 -8.31
N VAL A 18 -22.91 -0.63 -8.94
CA VAL A 18 -21.60 -0.94 -8.33
C VAL A 18 -20.74 0.32 -8.45
N SER A 19 -20.02 0.68 -7.40
CA SER A 19 -19.01 1.75 -7.43
C SER A 19 -17.82 1.37 -8.31
N ASP A 20 -17.07 2.36 -8.76
CA ASP A 20 -15.94 2.17 -9.68
C ASP A 20 -14.83 1.28 -9.07
N ASP A 21 -14.72 1.26 -7.75
CA ASP A 21 -13.81 0.38 -7.00
C ASP A 21 -14.29 -1.08 -6.87
N GLY A 22 -15.53 -1.37 -7.31
CA GLY A 22 -16.16 -2.69 -7.22
C GLY A 22 -16.50 -3.15 -5.79
N ALA A 23 -16.21 -2.35 -4.76
CA ALA A 23 -16.30 -2.74 -3.36
C ALA A 23 -17.62 -2.33 -2.68
N THR A 24 -18.37 -1.42 -3.31
CA THR A 24 -19.61 -0.86 -2.77
C THR A 24 -20.74 -0.98 -3.78
N ILE A 25 -21.94 -1.37 -3.31
CA ILE A 25 -23.14 -1.36 -4.12
C ILE A 25 -24.07 -0.27 -3.58
N ARG A 26 -24.37 0.72 -4.40
CA ARG A 26 -25.38 1.73 -4.11
C ARG A 26 -26.73 1.25 -4.63
N ARG A 27 -27.69 1.07 -3.73
CA ARG A 27 -29.08 0.70 -4.08
C ARG A 27 -30.01 1.86 -3.84
N ARG A 28 -30.81 2.24 -4.85
CA ARG A 28 -31.91 3.18 -4.70
C ARG A 28 -33.15 2.40 -4.35
N ARG A 29 -33.79 2.77 -3.23
CA ARG A 29 -34.99 2.11 -2.71
C ARG A 29 -36.19 3.06 -2.75
N GLU A 30 -37.38 2.48 -2.85
CA GLU A 30 -38.66 3.17 -2.75
C GLU A 30 -39.54 2.45 -1.71
N CYS A 31 -40.16 3.22 -0.84
CA CYS A 31 -41.10 2.68 0.14
C CYS A 31 -42.43 2.35 -0.54
N GLU A 32 -42.96 1.17 -0.27
CA GLU A 32 -44.24 0.74 -0.86
C GLU A 32 -45.43 1.45 -0.25
N ALA A 33 -45.33 1.97 1.00
CA ALA A 33 -46.37 2.64 1.69
C ALA A 33 -46.45 4.15 1.43
N CYS A 34 -45.31 4.88 1.53
CA CYS A 34 -45.29 6.34 1.38
C CYS A 34 -44.67 6.82 0.08
N GLY A 35 -44.12 5.94 -0.78
CA GLY A 35 -43.51 6.30 -2.04
C GLY A 35 -42.15 7.02 -1.94
N GLU A 36 -41.68 7.34 -0.75
CA GLU A 36 -40.41 8.03 -0.55
C GLU A 36 -39.23 7.21 -1.00
N ARG A 37 -38.23 7.90 -1.57
CA ARG A 37 -37.04 7.30 -2.16
C ARG A 37 -35.80 7.65 -1.35
N PHE A 38 -34.98 6.65 -1.08
CA PHE A 38 -33.69 6.82 -0.41
C PHE A 38 -32.65 5.87 -0.98
N SER A 39 -31.39 6.16 -0.71
CA SER A 39 -30.27 5.30 -1.13
C SER A 39 -29.67 4.58 0.05
N THR A 40 -29.26 3.33 -0.17
CA THR A 40 -28.49 2.53 0.78
C THR A 40 -27.16 2.16 0.14
N LEU A 41 -26.13 2.00 0.98
CA LEU A 41 -24.83 1.50 0.57
C LEU A 41 -24.64 0.12 1.19
N GLU A 42 -24.30 -0.84 0.36
CA GLU A 42 -23.90 -2.18 0.76
C GLU A 42 -22.40 -2.30 0.55
N THR A 43 -21.68 -2.60 1.61
CA THR A 43 -20.22 -2.74 1.61
C THR A 43 -19.83 -4.11 2.18
N ILE A 44 -18.68 -4.62 1.77
CA ILE A 44 -18.15 -5.86 2.32
C ILE A 44 -17.72 -5.62 3.78
N GLU A 45 -18.35 -6.32 4.70
CA GLU A 45 -17.89 -6.36 6.10
C GLU A 45 -16.75 -7.37 6.25
N LEU A 46 -15.55 -6.87 6.46
CA LEU A 46 -14.40 -7.71 6.75
C LEU A 46 -14.31 -7.98 8.25
N LYS A 47 -14.39 -9.25 8.63
CA LYS A 47 -14.09 -9.63 10.03
C LYS A 47 -12.56 -9.53 10.24
N LEU A 48 -12.15 -8.44 10.85
CA LEU A 48 -10.76 -8.19 11.24
C LEU A 48 -10.55 -8.59 12.70
N PRO A 49 -9.34 -9.03 13.08
CA PRO A 49 -9.04 -9.37 14.47
C PRO A 49 -9.11 -8.15 15.39
N VAL A 50 -9.37 -8.39 16.66
CA VAL A 50 -9.23 -7.39 17.71
C VAL A 50 -7.74 -7.20 18.00
N ILE A 51 -7.29 -5.95 18.10
CA ILE A 51 -5.89 -5.63 18.36
C ILE A 51 -5.66 -5.55 19.87
N VAL A 52 -4.72 -6.35 20.36
CA VAL A 52 -4.26 -6.31 21.75
C VAL A 52 -3.02 -5.41 21.86
N LYS A 53 -3.13 -4.34 22.62
CA LYS A 53 -2.03 -3.40 22.90
C LYS A 53 -1.04 -3.96 23.93
N SER A 54 0.14 -3.35 24.05
CA SER A 54 1.17 -3.73 25.04
C SER A 54 0.68 -3.65 26.49
N ASP A 55 -0.29 -2.78 26.78
CA ASP A 55 -0.92 -2.62 28.09
C ASP A 55 -2.13 -3.56 28.31
N GLY A 56 -2.37 -4.48 27.39
CA GLY A 56 -3.49 -5.45 27.45
C GLY A 56 -4.83 -4.91 26.97
N ARG A 57 -4.97 -3.63 26.63
CA ARG A 57 -6.21 -3.09 26.07
C ARG A 57 -6.53 -3.69 24.71
N ARG A 58 -7.82 -3.88 24.47
CA ARG A 58 -8.37 -4.42 23.24
C ARG A 58 -9.02 -3.30 22.42
N GLU A 59 -8.62 -3.17 21.18
CA GLU A 59 -9.16 -2.18 20.23
C GLU A 59 -9.57 -2.88 18.93
N HIS A 60 -10.63 -2.38 18.30
CA HIS A 60 -10.95 -2.83 16.94
C HIS A 60 -9.83 -2.43 15.97
N PHE A 61 -9.59 -3.30 14.99
CA PHE A 61 -8.67 -2.95 13.90
C PHE A 61 -9.18 -1.72 13.16
N ASP A 62 -8.35 -0.68 13.05
CA ASP A 62 -8.69 0.57 12.34
C ASP A 62 -7.72 0.80 11.19
N ALA A 63 -8.20 0.60 9.96
CA ALA A 63 -7.43 0.80 8.74
C ALA A 63 -6.99 2.27 8.55
N ARG A 64 -7.72 3.26 9.11
CA ARG A 64 -7.33 4.67 9.04
C ARG A 64 -6.13 4.95 9.94
N LYS A 65 -6.08 4.35 11.14
CA LYS A 65 -4.89 4.41 12.00
C LYS A 65 -3.67 3.78 11.33
N LEU A 66 -3.88 2.64 10.67
CA LEU A 66 -2.84 1.98 9.89
C LEU A 66 -2.32 2.89 8.77
N ARG A 67 -3.24 3.44 7.94
CA ARG A 67 -2.89 4.38 6.88
C ARG A 67 -2.09 5.58 7.40
N GLY A 68 -2.55 6.22 8.47
CA GLY A 68 -1.83 7.33 9.10
C GLY A 68 -0.42 6.96 9.59
N GLY A 69 -0.16 5.67 9.88
CA GLY A 69 1.18 5.16 10.16
C GLY A 69 2.09 5.22 8.94
N PHE A 70 1.61 4.76 7.78
CA PHE A 70 2.33 4.84 6.50
C PHE A 70 2.56 6.29 6.07
N ASP A 71 1.54 7.15 6.15
CA ASP A 71 1.63 8.56 5.76
C ASP A 71 2.73 9.30 6.53
N ARG A 72 2.83 9.07 7.84
CA ARG A 72 3.89 9.67 8.67
C ARG A 72 5.27 9.12 8.32
N ALA A 73 5.40 7.82 8.13
CA ALA A 73 6.68 7.19 7.77
C ALA A 73 7.18 7.65 6.41
N LEU A 74 6.28 7.78 5.44
CA LEU A 74 6.58 8.10 4.04
C LEU A 74 6.47 9.59 3.70
N GLN A 75 6.28 10.45 4.70
CA GLN A 75 6.19 11.89 4.49
C GLN A 75 7.39 12.44 3.72
N LYS A 76 7.14 13.15 2.62
CA LYS A 76 8.15 13.69 1.70
C LYS A 76 9.04 12.61 1.03
N ARG A 77 8.54 11.39 0.91
CA ARG A 77 9.21 10.33 0.13
C ARG A 77 8.55 10.17 -1.23
N PRO A 78 9.30 9.75 -2.27
CA PRO A 78 8.78 9.58 -3.64
C PRO A 78 8.01 8.24 -3.76
N VAL A 79 6.97 8.07 -2.93
CA VAL A 79 6.08 6.91 -2.95
C VAL A 79 4.69 7.39 -3.32
N SER A 80 4.06 6.73 -4.30
CA SER A 80 2.73 7.12 -4.78
C SER A 80 1.62 6.71 -3.79
N GLU A 81 0.49 7.42 -3.86
CA GLU A 81 -0.71 7.07 -3.11
C GLU A 81 -1.17 5.63 -3.37
N GLU A 82 -1.08 5.18 -4.62
CA GLU A 82 -1.46 3.83 -5.03
C GLU A 82 -0.58 2.76 -4.37
N GLN A 83 0.73 3.02 -4.23
CA GLN A 83 1.67 2.14 -3.54
C GLN A 83 1.36 2.07 -2.04
N ILE A 84 1.04 3.20 -1.42
CA ILE A 84 0.65 3.25 0.00
C ILE A 84 -0.65 2.47 0.21
N GLU A 85 -1.66 2.67 -0.65
CA GLU A 85 -2.92 1.92 -0.60
C GLU A 85 -2.71 0.40 -0.77
N ALA A 86 -1.83 0.01 -1.68
CA ALA A 86 -1.48 -1.39 -1.89
C ALA A 86 -0.84 -2.00 -0.63
N ALA A 87 0.07 -1.27 0.03
CA ALA A 87 0.71 -1.70 1.27
C ALA A 87 -0.30 -1.81 2.43
N VAL A 88 -1.20 -0.84 2.57
CA VAL A 88 -2.29 -0.88 3.57
C VAL A 88 -3.16 -2.13 3.35
N ARG A 89 -3.58 -2.39 2.10
CA ARG A 89 -4.37 -3.58 1.76
C ARG A 89 -3.61 -4.87 2.08
N ALA A 90 -2.29 -4.92 1.82
CA ALA A 90 -1.46 -6.08 2.12
C ALA A 90 -1.43 -6.37 3.64
N VAL A 91 -1.24 -5.34 4.47
CA VAL A 91 -1.25 -5.49 5.95
C VAL A 91 -2.62 -5.93 6.45
N VAL A 92 -3.71 -5.35 5.93
CA VAL A 92 -5.08 -5.76 6.27
C VAL A 92 -5.31 -7.23 5.90
N HIS A 93 -4.87 -7.64 4.72
CA HIS A 93 -4.97 -9.02 4.27
C HIS A 93 -4.17 -9.98 5.16
N GLN A 94 -2.91 -9.66 5.46
CA GLN A 94 -2.05 -10.46 6.36
C GLN A 94 -2.69 -10.59 7.75
N SER A 95 -3.23 -9.49 8.29
CA SER A 95 -3.90 -9.48 9.60
C SER A 95 -5.13 -10.39 9.63
N ARG A 96 -5.87 -10.52 8.52
CA ARG A 96 -7.01 -11.46 8.41
C ARG A 96 -6.57 -12.92 8.32
N MET A 97 -5.46 -13.17 7.60
CA MET A 97 -4.99 -14.53 7.34
C MET A 97 -4.38 -15.21 8.56
N THR A 98 -4.09 -14.47 9.63
CA THR A 98 -3.59 -15.05 10.88
C THR A 98 -4.60 -15.97 11.58
N ALA A 99 -5.85 -16.03 11.11
CA ALA A 99 -6.95 -16.87 11.64
C ALA A 99 -7.24 -16.70 13.16
N GLU A 100 -6.54 -15.81 13.82
CA GLU A 100 -6.70 -15.52 15.24
C GLU A 100 -7.80 -14.47 15.44
N ARG A 101 -8.59 -14.61 16.51
CA ARG A 101 -9.59 -13.60 16.87
C ARG A 101 -8.97 -12.33 17.45
N GLU A 102 -7.80 -12.46 18.05
CA GLU A 102 -7.02 -11.38 18.66
C GLU A 102 -5.61 -11.37 18.05
N LEU A 103 -5.11 -10.20 17.73
CA LEU A 103 -3.79 -10.00 17.13
C LEU A 103 -3.00 -8.99 17.97
N PRO A 104 -1.82 -9.34 18.48
CA PRO A 104 -0.97 -8.38 19.17
C PRO A 104 -0.59 -7.21 18.27
N SER A 105 -0.64 -5.98 18.80
CA SER A 105 -0.28 -4.76 18.05
C SER A 105 1.16 -4.84 17.52
N ARG A 106 2.04 -5.53 18.21
CA ARG A 106 3.40 -5.81 17.77
C ARG A 106 3.43 -6.58 16.44
N ARG A 107 2.53 -7.55 16.26
CA ARG A 107 2.47 -8.33 15.03
C ARG A 107 2.04 -7.47 13.84
N VAL A 108 1.07 -6.57 14.06
CA VAL A 108 0.66 -5.59 13.04
C VAL A 108 1.83 -4.67 12.67
N GLY A 109 2.60 -4.21 13.65
CA GLY A 109 3.79 -3.41 13.42
C GLY A 109 4.85 -4.14 12.57
N GLU A 110 5.05 -5.44 12.79
CA GLU A 110 5.93 -6.27 11.96
C GLU A 110 5.46 -6.33 10.50
N PHE A 111 4.14 -6.44 10.26
CA PHE A 111 3.59 -6.40 8.90
C PHE A 111 3.81 -5.04 8.24
N VAL A 112 3.60 -3.94 8.99
CA VAL A 112 3.87 -2.59 8.48
C VAL A 112 5.33 -2.41 8.12
N MET A 113 6.25 -2.87 8.97
CA MET A 113 7.70 -2.81 8.71
C MET A 113 8.08 -3.60 7.46
N ALA A 114 7.51 -4.80 7.28
CA ALA A 114 7.77 -5.61 6.09
C ALA A 114 7.33 -4.91 4.80
N GLU A 115 6.19 -4.21 4.79
CA GLU A 115 5.72 -3.46 3.62
C GLU A 115 6.52 -2.16 3.41
N LEU A 116 6.83 -1.40 4.48
CA LEU A 116 7.66 -0.19 4.38
C LEU A 116 9.04 -0.48 3.82
N ARG A 117 9.63 -1.61 4.19
CA ARG A 117 10.93 -2.04 3.69
C ARG A 117 10.95 -2.23 2.17
N LYS A 118 9.84 -2.68 1.58
CA LYS A 118 9.68 -2.83 0.12
C LYS A 118 9.50 -1.48 -0.58
N LEU A 119 8.86 -0.52 0.10
CA LEU A 119 8.51 0.77 -0.47
C LEU A 119 9.64 1.79 -0.40
N ASP A 120 10.21 1.97 0.80
CA ASP A 120 11.22 3.00 1.05
C ASP A 120 11.99 2.73 2.35
N HIS A 121 13.30 2.58 2.26
CA HIS A 121 14.15 2.26 3.40
C HIS A 121 14.19 3.38 4.46
N VAL A 122 14.11 4.65 4.05
CA VAL A 122 14.05 5.78 4.99
C VAL A 122 12.73 5.79 5.74
N GLY A 123 11.62 5.52 5.06
CA GLY A 123 10.30 5.34 5.67
C GLY A 123 10.30 4.17 6.67
N TYR A 124 10.93 3.06 6.29
CA TYR A 124 11.12 1.93 7.18
C TYR A 124 11.87 2.32 8.47
N VAL A 125 13.03 2.97 8.37
CA VAL A 125 13.84 3.37 9.55
C VAL A 125 13.09 4.36 10.44
N ARG A 126 12.36 5.32 9.86
CA ARG A 126 11.50 6.25 10.61
C ARG A 126 10.42 5.53 11.42
N PHE A 127 9.77 4.55 10.81
CA PHE A 127 8.76 3.77 11.51
C PHE A 127 9.39 2.88 12.58
N ALA A 128 10.49 2.20 12.26
CA ALA A 128 11.22 1.33 13.15
C ALA A 128 11.69 2.07 14.42
N SER A 129 12.17 3.31 14.29
CA SER A 129 12.65 4.11 15.42
C SER A 129 11.58 4.35 16.49
N VAL A 130 10.34 4.60 16.07
CA VAL A 130 9.20 4.78 16.99
C VAL A 130 8.67 3.43 17.47
N TYR A 131 8.56 2.47 16.56
CA TYR A 131 7.98 1.18 16.84
C TYR A 131 8.84 0.33 17.79
N ARG A 132 10.16 0.36 17.63
CA ARG A 132 11.13 -0.34 18.48
C ARG A 132 11.64 0.51 19.64
N SER A 133 11.16 1.76 19.75
CA SER A 133 11.54 2.70 20.81
C SER A 133 13.05 2.90 20.88
N PHE A 134 13.70 3.33 19.79
CA PHE A 134 15.13 3.61 19.78
C PHE A 134 15.47 4.66 20.86
N GLU A 135 16.46 4.38 21.68
CA GLU A 135 16.87 5.23 22.79
C GLU A 135 18.10 6.07 22.44
N ASP A 136 18.96 5.56 21.56
CA ASP A 136 20.19 6.25 21.17
C ASP A 136 20.56 6.08 19.69
N VAL A 137 21.70 6.66 19.30
CA VAL A 137 22.23 6.59 17.92
C VAL A 137 22.74 5.18 17.58
N ALA A 138 23.10 4.36 18.56
CA ALA A 138 23.57 3.01 18.33
C ALA A 138 22.45 2.12 17.80
N ASP A 139 21.23 2.29 18.32
CA ASP A 139 20.03 1.59 17.83
C ASP A 139 19.76 1.85 16.36
N PHE A 140 19.94 3.11 15.91
CA PHE A 140 19.82 3.46 14.49
C PHE A 140 20.88 2.77 13.63
N ARG A 141 22.13 2.71 14.11
CA ARG A 141 23.21 2.05 13.38
C ARG A 141 22.95 0.56 13.24
N GLU A 142 22.58 -0.09 14.34
CA GLU A 142 22.25 -1.52 14.32
C GLU A 142 21.12 -1.84 13.34
N GLU A 143 20.08 -1.00 13.28
CA GLU A 143 18.97 -1.21 12.37
C GLU A 143 19.37 -0.96 10.90
N LEU A 144 20.24 0.02 10.64
CA LEU A 144 20.79 0.25 9.31
C LEU A 144 21.67 -0.92 8.86
N ASP A 145 22.58 -1.40 9.72
CA ASP A 145 23.43 -2.56 9.43
C ASP A 145 22.60 -3.82 9.17
N ARG A 146 21.47 -3.98 9.86
CA ARG A 146 20.52 -5.07 9.62
C ARG A 146 19.83 -4.92 8.26
N LEU A 147 19.40 -3.70 7.95
CA LEU A 147 18.77 -3.41 6.68
C LEU A 147 19.72 -3.66 5.51
N GLU A 148 20.99 -3.26 5.62
CA GLU A 148 22.03 -3.48 4.60
C GLU A 148 22.35 -4.96 4.41
N ARG A 149 22.46 -5.73 5.47
CA ARG A 149 22.68 -7.19 5.40
C ARG A 149 21.57 -7.96 4.75
N ASP A 150 20.35 -7.49 4.94
CA ASP A 150 19.16 -8.14 4.40
C ASP A 150 18.81 -7.67 2.98
N LEU A 151 19.46 -6.62 2.47
CA LEU A 151 19.36 -6.30 1.04
C LEU A 151 20.04 -7.46 0.27
N PRO A 152 19.36 -8.06 -0.71
CA PRO A 152 20.03 -8.96 -1.63
C PRO A 152 21.19 -8.14 -2.20
N GLY A 153 22.43 -8.62 -1.99
CA GLY A 153 23.62 -7.88 -2.36
C GLY A 153 23.41 -7.28 -3.72
N GLU A 154 23.48 -5.97 -3.83
CA GLU A 154 23.57 -5.30 -5.12
C GLU A 154 24.84 -5.84 -5.76
N GLY A 155 24.68 -6.96 -6.47
CA GLY A 155 25.65 -7.39 -7.45
C GLY A 155 25.84 -6.19 -8.35
N GLN A 156 26.94 -5.46 -8.08
CA GLN A 156 27.55 -4.49 -8.97
C GLN A 156 26.57 -3.96 -10.01
N LEU A 157 25.95 -2.80 -9.74
CA LEU A 157 25.49 -1.95 -10.82
C LEU A 157 26.63 -1.94 -11.83
N PRO A 158 26.42 -2.37 -13.09
CA PRO A 158 27.46 -2.23 -14.10
C PRO A 158 27.74 -0.75 -14.13
N LEU A 159 28.91 -0.35 -13.61
CA LEU A 159 29.42 0.98 -13.79
C LEU A 159 29.29 1.21 -15.28
N LEU A 160 28.42 2.12 -15.68
CA LEU A 160 28.24 2.53 -17.05
C LEU A 160 29.67 2.81 -17.57
N ARG A 161 30.19 1.93 -18.42
CA ARG A 161 31.38 2.18 -19.17
C ARG A 161 31.09 3.37 -20.06
N LYS A 162 31.52 4.54 -19.60
CA LYS A 162 31.32 5.81 -20.29
C LYS A 162 32.13 5.95 -21.55
N ASP A 163 32.92 4.96 -21.96
CA ASP A 163 33.99 5.15 -22.90
C ASP A 163 33.96 4.31 -24.20
N GLU A 164 32.87 3.63 -24.54
CA GLU A 164 32.83 2.84 -25.79
C GLU A 164 31.90 3.36 -26.90
N THR A 165 31.17 4.48 -26.73
CA THR A 165 30.27 4.97 -27.79
C THR A 165 30.83 6.12 -28.64
N ALA A 166 32.04 6.62 -28.37
CA ALA A 166 32.65 7.70 -29.17
C ALA A 166 33.63 7.22 -30.24
N ALA A 167 34.22 6.02 -30.07
CA ALA A 167 35.23 5.52 -31.02
C ALA A 167 34.64 4.76 -32.22
N GLU A 168 33.52 4.11 -32.10
CA GLU A 168 32.91 3.36 -33.22
C GLU A 168 32.15 4.22 -34.23
N ARG A 169 31.78 5.45 -33.88
CA ARG A 169 31.12 6.37 -34.82
C ARG A 169 32.09 7.14 -35.70
N ALA A 170 33.38 7.11 -35.40
CA ALA A 170 34.40 7.79 -36.20
C ALA A 170 35.03 6.89 -37.31
N SER A 171 35.01 5.57 -37.15
CA SER A 171 35.56 4.64 -38.14
C SER A 171 34.59 4.22 -39.25
N GLY A 172 33.28 4.46 -39.09
CA GLY A 172 32.25 4.09 -40.08
C GLY A 172 32.04 5.08 -41.23
N LYS A 173 32.66 6.27 -41.22
CA LYS A 173 32.40 7.31 -42.24
C LYS A 173 33.46 7.41 -43.34
N HIS A 174 34.49 6.57 -43.37
CA HIS A 174 35.57 6.67 -44.39
C HIS A 174 35.60 5.53 -45.40
N ALA A 175 34.67 4.57 -45.38
CA ALA A 175 34.67 3.43 -46.31
C ALA A 175 33.64 3.49 -47.47
N ALA A 176 32.90 4.59 -47.63
CA ALA A 176 31.82 4.69 -48.62
C ALA A 176 32.09 5.69 -49.78
N LYS A 177 33.37 6.01 -50.09
CA LYS A 177 33.67 6.95 -51.19
C LYS A 177 34.79 6.49 -52.11
N GLN A 178 34.80 5.23 -52.53
CA GLN A 178 35.62 4.76 -53.67
C GLN A 178 34.97 3.48 -54.23
N ARG A 179 34.01 3.63 -55.11
CA ARG A 179 33.69 2.77 -56.26
C ARG A 179 32.53 3.43 -57.02
N GLY A 180 32.88 4.31 -57.87
CA GLY A 180 32.09 4.81 -58.94
C GLY A 180 32.88 4.73 -60.24
N GLU A 181 32.19 4.32 -61.26
CA GLU A 181 32.49 4.38 -62.69
C GLU A 181 33.62 3.50 -63.22
N PRO A 182 33.57 2.90 -64.43
CA PRO A 182 32.86 3.42 -65.61
C PRO A 182 32.26 2.38 -66.59
N LYS A 183 31.55 2.92 -67.50
CA LYS A 183 31.15 2.59 -68.88
C LYS A 183 29.73 2.09 -69.09
#